data_424861795b57b6e96e5f9a299692e9a0
#
_entry.id   424861795b57b6e96e5f9a299692e9a0
#
_cell.length_a   1.000
_cell.length_b   1.000
_cell.length_c   1.000
_cell.angle_alpha   90.00
_cell.angle_beta   90.00
_cell.angle_gamma   90.00
#
_symmetry.space_group_name_H-M   'P 1'
#
loop_
_entity.id
_entity.type
_entity.pdbx_description
1 polymer ?
#
loop_
_entity_poly.entity_id
_entity_poly.type
_entity_poly.pdbx_seq_one_letter_code
_entity_poly.pdbx_strand_id
1 'polypeptide(L)'
;MSKAMSLKAKIRNIAKKKNIPAQVILQNYMFERLLVRLSASAYKEKFVLKGGMLVAAIVGLDNRATMDLDTTLKTLPLTPDAIRSALEQVCAISLDDGVVFEIGTISPIREDDIYGGYRVMLNARFDTLLTPMSIDVSTGDAITPHAVQYSFSEIFDDEKSYELWAYNIETVMAEKVETILRRGVFNTRPRDFYDAYILTTTQKFDKAVFAEALSATAKHLGTAEQITDVPGILHNIEESPELRAMWDKYRKQFAYAQDITYEQIIDVVRTLVG
;
A
#
# COMPACT_ATOMS: atom_id res chain seq x y z
N MET A 1 9.97 -20.09 27.80
CA MET A 1 9.82 -18.75 27.16
C MET A 1 8.42 -18.69 26.55
N SER A 2 7.61 -17.63 26.79
CA SER A 2 6.28 -17.56 26.18
C SER A 2 6.38 -17.39 24.64
N LYS A 3 5.32 -17.81 23.92
CA LYS A 3 5.28 -17.64 22.46
C LYS A 3 5.43 -16.15 22.08
N ALA A 4 4.81 -15.25 22.85
CA ALA A 4 4.95 -13.81 22.66
C ALA A 4 6.39 -13.31 22.84
N MET A 5 7.13 -13.82 23.80
CA MET A 5 8.54 -13.44 24.00
C MET A 5 9.42 -13.89 22.82
N SER A 6 9.19 -15.11 22.31
CA SER A 6 9.90 -15.63 21.14
C SER A 6 9.62 -14.79 19.90
N LEU A 7 8.35 -14.44 19.62
CA LEU A 7 7.98 -13.59 18.50
C LEU A 7 8.61 -12.19 18.62
N LYS A 8 8.54 -11.57 19.82
CA LYS A 8 9.17 -10.27 20.07
C LYS A 8 10.69 -10.30 19.81
N ALA A 9 11.38 -11.40 20.17
CA ALA A 9 12.79 -11.53 19.90
C ALA A 9 13.08 -11.59 18.38
N LYS A 10 12.33 -12.40 17.62
CA LYS A 10 12.46 -12.47 16.16
C LYS A 10 12.22 -11.10 15.50
N ILE A 11 11.15 -10.40 15.90
CA ILE A 11 10.82 -9.06 15.41
C ILE A 11 11.95 -8.07 15.69
N ARG A 12 12.50 -8.03 16.91
CA ARG A 12 13.62 -7.14 17.26
C ARG A 12 14.88 -7.43 16.43
N ASN A 13 15.16 -8.69 16.14
CA ASN A 13 16.31 -9.08 15.33
C ASN A 13 16.16 -8.55 13.89
N ILE A 14 14.99 -8.72 13.26
CA ILE A 14 14.71 -8.18 11.91
C ILE A 14 14.71 -6.64 11.94
N ALA A 15 14.04 -6.03 12.91
CA ALA A 15 13.99 -4.58 13.08
C ALA A 15 15.41 -3.98 13.15
N LYS A 16 16.31 -4.60 13.93
CA LYS A 16 17.71 -4.18 14.00
C LYS A 16 18.46 -4.40 12.68
N LYS A 17 18.28 -5.58 12.04
CA LYS A 17 18.94 -5.91 10.76
C LYS A 17 18.54 -4.96 9.64
N LYS A 18 17.26 -4.60 9.57
CA LYS A 18 16.68 -3.77 8.50
C LYS A 18 16.62 -2.27 8.85
N ASN A 19 17.04 -1.89 10.06
CA ASN A 19 16.94 -0.51 10.57
C ASN A 19 15.51 0.07 10.49
N ILE A 20 14.52 -0.74 10.90
CA ILE A 20 13.08 -0.41 10.88
C ILE A 20 12.54 -0.52 12.30
N PRO A 21 11.56 0.33 12.71
CA PRO A 21 10.91 0.19 14.00
C PRO A 21 10.27 -1.20 14.19
N ALA A 22 10.47 -1.81 15.37
CA ALA A 22 9.92 -3.13 15.66
C ALA A 22 8.39 -3.20 15.55
N GLN A 23 7.70 -2.08 15.80
CA GLN A 23 6.24 -1.97 15.62
C GLN A 23 5.82 -2.15 14.17
N VAL A 24 6.60 -1.62 13.20
CA VAL A 24 6.34 -1.79 11.76
C VAL A 24 6.47 -3.27 11.37
N ILE A 25 7.53 -3.94 11.84
CA ILE A 25 7.73 -5.39 11.57
C ILE A 25 6.60 -6.21 12.19
N LEU A 26 6.19 -5.91 13.43
CA LEU A 26 5.07 -6.60 14.09
C LEU A 26 3.78 -6.44 13.29
N GLN A 27 3.45 -5.23 12.88
CA GLN A 27 2.24 -4.95 12.12
C GLN A 27 2.23 -5.65 10.77
N ASN A 28 3.35 -5.58 10.04
CA ASN A 28 3.49 -6.29 8.75
C ASN A 28 3.42 -7.81 8.91
N TYR A 29 3.97 -8.37 9.99
CA TYR A 29 3.80 -9.79 10.31
C TYR A 29 2.33 -10.15 10.54
N MET A 30 1.57 -9.33 11.25
CA MET A 30 0.13 -9.59 11.47
C MET A 30 -0.67 -9.46 10.16
N PHE A 31 -0.35 -8.47 9.30
CA PHE A 31 -0.92 -8.42 7.95
C PHE A 31 -0.58 -9.66 7.13
N GLU A 32 0.68 -10.10 7.14
CA GLU A 32 1.09 -11.32 6.46
C GLU A 32 0.25 -12.53 6.91
N ARG A 33 0.03 -12.72 8.23
CA ARG A 33 -0.80 -13.83 8.73
C ARG A 33 -2.26 -13.75 8.27
N LEU A 34 -2.78 -12.54 8.09
CA LEU A 34 -4.11 -12.34 7.49
C LEU A 34 -4.10 -12.65 5.98
N LEU A 35 -3.10 -12.18 5.26
CA LEU A 35 -2.97 -12.41 3.82
C LEU A 35 -2.74 -13.87 3.47
N VAL A 36 -2.01 -14.64 4.29
CA VAL A 36 -1.88 -16.10 4.16
C VAL A 36 -3.24 -16.78 4.32
N ARG A 37 -4.09 -16.33 5.27
CA ARG A 37 -5.48 -16.83 5.37
C ARG A 37 -6.31 -16.47 4.15
N LEU A 38 -6.18 -15.24 3.67
CA LEU A 38 -6.86 -14.79 2.45
C LEU A 38 -6.47 -15.66 1.25
N SER A 39 -5.18 -15.97 1.08
CA SER A 39 -4.70 -16.80 -0.03
C SER A 39 -5.23 -18.25 0.01
N ALA A 40 -5.54 -18.76 1.20
CA ALA A 40 -6.12 -20.08 1.42
C ALA A 40 -7.67 -20.08 1.41
N SER A 41 -8.30 -18.91 1.26
CA SER A 41 -9.75 -18.76 1.35
C SER A 41 -10.46 -18.83 -0.01
N ALA A 42 -11.78 -19.00 0.02
CA ALA A 42 -12.64 -18.84 -1.16
C ALA A 42 -12.69 -17.37 -1.66
N TYR A 43 -12.13 -16.43 -0.89
CA TYR A 43 -12.09 -15.02 -1.23
C TYR A 43 -10.76 -14.57 -1.89
N LYS A 44 -9.82 -15.49 -2.13
CA LYS A 44 -8.54 -15.21 -2.81
C LYS A 44 -8.72 -14.38 -4.08
N GLU A 45 -9.74 -14.72 -4.88
CA GLU A 45 -10.03 -14.06 -6.16
C GLU A 45 -10.87 -12.77 -6.03
N LYS A 46 -11.28 -12.43 -4.81
CA LYS A 46 -12.18 -11.30 -4.54
C LYS A 46 -11.47 -10.04 -4.05
N PHE A 47 -10.28 -10.19 -3.47
CA PHE A 47 -9.48 -9.09 -2.98
C PHE A 47 -8.23 -8.92 -3.84
N VAL A 48 -8.00 -7.69 -4.28
CA VAL A 48 -6.81 -7.31 -5.05
C VAL A 48 -6.00 -6.33 -4.21
N LEU A 49 -4.75 -6.67 -3.89
CA LEU A 49 -3.88 -5.84 -3.07
C LEU A 49 -3.38 -4.63 -3.86
N LYS A 50 -3.30 -3.49 -3.18
CA LYS A 50 -2.78 -2.23 -3.74
C LYS A 50 -2.04 -1.39 -2.70
N GLY A 51 -1.73 -0.16 -3.02
CA GLY A 51 -1.22 0.82 -2.07
C GLY A 51 0.15 0.53 -1.48
N GLY A 52 0.38 1.07 -0.28
CA GLY A 52 1.70 1.04 0.36
C GLY A 52 2.22 -0.34 0.72
N MET A 53 1.33 -1.30 1.04
CA MET A 53 1.72 -2.68 1.35
C MET A 53 2.28 -3.38 0.12
N LEU A 54 1.66 -3.19 -1.05
CA LEU A 54 2.16 -3.76 -2.29
C LEU A 54 3.51 -3.14 -2.68
N VAL A 55 3.66 -1.81 -2.57
CA VAL A 55 4.97 -1.17 -2.80
C VAL A 55 6.03 -1.77 -1.88
N ALA A 56 5.74 -1.91 -0.58
CA ALA A 56 6.66 -2.52 0.39
C ALA A 56 7.01 -3.97 0.05
N ALA A 57 6.07 -4.75 -0.48
CA ALA A 57 6.34 -6.12 -0.94
C ALA A 57 7.25 -6.15 -2.18
N ILE A 58 7.08 -5.19 -3.10
CA ILE A 58 7.88 -5.11 -4.34
C ILE A 58 9.32 -4.67 -4.05
N VAL A 59 9.51 -3.63 -3.23
CA VAL A 59 10.84 -3.03 -3.02
C VAL A 59 11.52 -3.45 -1.72
N GLY A 60 10.82 -4.18 -0.86
CA GLY A 60 11.28 -4.60 0.47
C GLY A 60 10.90 -3.60 1.58
N LEU A 61 10.61 -4.13 2.79
CA LEU A 61 10.21 -3.32 3.96
C LEU A 61 11.30 -2.34 4.41
N ASP A 62 12.56 -2.65 4.16
CA ASP A 62 13.73 -1.80 4.44
C ASP A 62 13.78 -0.57 3.53
N ASN A 63 13.24 -0.68 2.33
CA ASN A 63 13.13 0.40 1.37
C ASN A 63 11.78 1.15 1.44
N ARG A 64 10.75 0.54 2.01
CA ARG A 64 9.43 1.17 2.12
C ARG A 64 8.63 0.60 3.29
N ALA A 65 8.71 1.26 4.44
CA ALA A 65 7.91 0.89 5.60
C ALA A 65 6.43 1.33 5.42
N THR A 66 5.50 0.44 5.78
CA THR A 66 4.05 0.71 5.77
C THR A 66 3.37 0.12 6.98
N MET A 67 2.24 0.70 7.36
CA MET A 67 1.37 0.22 8.43
C MET A 67 -0.11 0.17 7.99
N ASP A 68 -0.36 0.36 6.70
CA ASP A 68 -1.69 0.37 6.10
C ASP A 68 -1.81 -0.79 5.10
N LEU A 69 -2.95 -1.44 5.04
CA LEU A 69 -3.31 -2.46 4.06
C LEU A 69 -4.46 -1.95 3.21
N ASP A 70 -4.21 -1.74 1.93
CA ASP A 70 -5.19 -1.27 0.96
C ASP A 70 -5.57 -2.41 0.02
N THR A 71 -6.87 -2.56 -0.23
CA THR A 71 -7.41 -3.56 -1.16
C THR A 71 -8.55 -2.99 -1.99
N THR A 72 -8.76 -3.55 -3.19
CA THR A 72 -9.99 -3.34 -3.95
C THR A 72 -10.75 -4.64 -4.14
N LEU A 73 -12.07 -4.58 -4.06
CA LEU A 73 -12.95 -5.74 -4.26
C LEU A 73 -13.23 -5.95 -5.73
N LYS A 74 -13.18 -7.22 -6.12
CA LYS A 74 -13.57 -7.69 -7.44
C LYS A 74 -14.74 -8.67 -7.28
N THR A 75 -15.86 -8.39 -7.95
CA THR A 75 -17.04 -9.28 -7.95
C THR A 75 -17.66 -9.57 -6.57
N LEU A 76 -17.42 -8.72 -5.58
CA LEU A 76 -18.06 -8.73 -4.27
C LEU A 76 -18.71 -7.37 -4.02
N PRO A 77 -19.96 -7.30 -3.49
CA PRO A 77 -20.59 -6.03 -3.16
C PRO A 77 -19.77 -5.24 -2.13
N LEU A 78 -19.60 -3.95 -2.37
CA LEU A 78 -18.96 -3.03 -1.41
C LEU A 78 -20.00 -2.59 -0.37
N THR A 79 -20.35 -3.50 0.55
CA THR A 79 -21.23 -3.22 1.69
C THR A 79 -20.58 -3.68 2.99
N PRO A 80 -20.86 -3.04 4.13
CA PRO A 80 -20.32 -3.45 5.43
C PRO A 80 -20.58 -4.93 5.75
N ASP A 81 -21.77 -5.42 5.45
CA ASP A 81 -22.16 -6.80 5.74
C ASP A 81 -21.41 -7.82 4.86
N ALA A 82 -21.28 -7.53 3.57
CA ALA A 82 -20.53 -8.41 2.66
C ALA A 82 -19.03 -8.44 3.00
N ILE A 83 -18.43 -7.28 3.33
CA ILE A 83 -17.04 -7.16 3.77
C ILE A 83 -16.84 -7.92 5.08
N ARG A 84 -17.72 -7.73 6.07
CA ARG A 84 -17.67 -8.42 7.36
C ARG A 84 -17.74 -9.92 7.18
N SER A 85 -18.75 -10.41 6.45
CA SER A 85 -18.93 -11.85 6.21
C SER A 85 -17.72 -12.48 5.52
N ALA A 86 -17.14 -11.80 4.53
CA ALA A 86 -15.94 -12.29 3.84
C ALA A 86 -14.74 -12.36 4.78
N LEU A 87 -14.47 -11.28 5.53
CA LEU A 87 -13.33 -11.22 6.46
C LEU A 87 -13.49 -12.18 7.64
N GLU A 88 -14.70 -12.39 8.16
CA GLU A 88 -14.97 -13.39 9.23
C GLU A 88 -14.61 -14.80 8.74
N GLN A 89 -14.97 -15.16 7.51
CA GLN A 89 -14.61 -16.44 6.94
C GLN A 89 -13.09 -16.57 6.68
N VAL A 90 -12.44 -15.50 6.24
CA VAL A 90 -10.98 -15.46 6.10
C VAL A 90 -10.30 -15.63 7.46
N CYS A 91 -10.71 -14.87 8.47
CA CYS A 91 -10.15 -14.92 9.82
C CYS A 91 -10.39 -16.26 10.53
N ALA A 92 -11.45 -16.99 10.18
CA ALA A 92 -11.76 -18.30 10.73
C ALA A 92 -10.85 -19.42 10.20
N ILE A 93 -10.07 -19.19 9.14
CA ILE A 93 -9.12 -20.18 8.64
C ILE A 93 -8.04 -20.41 9.68
N SER A 94 -7.97 -21.67 10.15
CA SER A 94 -6.98 -22.08 11.15
C SER A 94 -5.62 -22.29 10.50
N LEU A 95 -4.61 -21.56 11.00
CA LEU A 95 -3.20 -21.82 10.71
C LEU A 95 -2.50 -22.14 12.03
N ASP A 96 -1.45 -22.96 11.98
CA ASP A 96 -0.64 -23.28 13.19
C ASP A 96 0.36 -22.15 13.50
N ASP A 97 -0.13 -20.91 13.45
CA ASP A 97 0.65 -19.71 13.72
C ASP A 97 0.31 -19.04 15.05
N GLY A 98 -0.77 -19.47 15.69
CA GLY A 98 -1.25 -18.95 16.99
C GLY A 98 -1.83 -17.53 16.91
N VAL A 99 -2.06 -16.99 15.71
CA VAL A 99 -2.68 -15.67 15.52
C VAL A 99 -4.20 -15.82 15.37
N VAL A 100 -4.94 -15.01 16.10
CA VAL A 100 -6.40 -14.90 16.03
C VAL A 100 -6.77 -13.46 15.69
N PHE A 101 -7.74 -13.30 14.78
CA PHE A 101 -8.22 -11.98 14.37
C PHE A 101 -9.64 -11.74 14.90
N GLU A 102 -9.86 -10.53 15.41
CA GLU A 102 -11.16 -10.03 15.84
C GLU A 102 -11.54 -8.82 14.97
N ILE A 103 -12.67 -8.90 14.26
CA ILE A 103 -13.14 -7.80 13.42
C ILE A 103 -13.87 -6.78 14.28
N GLY A 104 -13.45 -5.54 14.22
CA GLY A 104 -14.04 -4.42 14.92
C GLY A 104 -15.09 -3.68 14.08
N THR A 105 -14.96 -2.35 14.03
CA THR A 105 -15.86 -1.48 13.29
C THR A 105 -15.54 -1.47 11.79
N ILE A 106 -16.59 -1.29 10.99
CA ILE A 106 -16.51 -1.02 9.55
C ILE A 106 -17.17 0.33 9.34
N SER A 107 -16.42 1.30 8.84
CA SER A 107 -16.88 2.67 8.63
C SER A 107 -16.48 3.19 7.25
N PRO A 108 -17.26 4.09 6.63
CA PRO A 108 -16.86 4.73 5.39
C PRO A 108 -15.51 5.46 5.55
N ILE A 109 -14.67 5.43 4.52
CA ILE A 109 -13.37 6.14 4.51
C ILE A 109 -13.61 7.65 4.30
N ARG A 110 -14.59 8.00 3.45
CA ARG A 110 -15.05 9.36 3.19
C ARG A 110 -16.55 9.32 2.93
N GLU A 111 -17.29 10.23 3.52
CA GLU A 111 -18.74 10.29 3.35
C GLU A 111 -19.17 10.87 1.97
N ASP A 112 -18.30 11.68 1.34
CA ASP A 112 -18.59 12.43 0.12
C ASP A 112 -17.93 11.87 -1.15
N ASP A 113 -17.36 10.66 -1.12
CA ASP A 113 -16.64 10.10 -2.26
C ASP A 113 -17.55 9.23 -3.12
N ILE A 114 -17.68 9.57 -4.41
CA ILE A 114 -18.50 8.82 -5.39
C ILE A 114 -18.02 7.34 -5.48
N TYR A 115 -16.75 7.09 -5.24
CA TYR A 115 -16.12 5.77 -5.22
C TYR A 115 -15.75 5.33 -3.80
N GLY A 116 -16.61 5.65 -2.84
CA GLY A 116 -16.40 5.41 -1.42
C GLY A 116 -15.79 4.04 -1.11
N GLY A 117 -15.08 3.97 -0.01
CA GLY A 117 -14.49 2.75 0.53
C GLY A 117 -14.90 2.57 1.98
N TYR A 118 -14.55 1.42 2.54
CA TYR A 118 -14.73 1.14 3.95
C TYR A 118 -13.40 0.86 4.62
N ARG A 119 -13.20 1.46 5.79
CA ARG A 119 -12.13 1.11 6.71
C ARG A 119 -12.62 0.06 7.68
N VAL A 120 -11.96 -1.07 7.69
CA VAL A 120 -12.22 -2.18 8.63
C VAL A 120 -11.15 -2.15 9.70
N MET A 121 -11.57 -1.97 10.94
CA MET A 121 -10.67 -2.11 12.10
C MET A 121 -10.62 -3.57 12.52
N LEU A 122 -9.42 -4.06 12.79
CA LEU A 122 -9.19 -5.43 13.28
C LEU A 122 -8.22 -5.41 14.46
N ASN A 123 -8.31 -6.44 15.29
CA ASN A 123 -7.30 -6.74 16.29
C ASN A 123 -6.68 -8.10 16.00
N ALA A 124 -5.37 -8.13 15.80
CA ALA A 124 -4.61 -9.37 15.77
C ALA A 124 -4.11 -9.70 17.17
N ARG A 125 -4.50 -10.88 17.68
CA ARG A 125 -4.07 -11.40 18.98
C ARG A 125 -3.10 -12.56 18.78
N PHE A 126 -1.97 -12.49 19.45
CA PHE A 126 -1.00 -13.57 19.52
C PHE A 126 -0.49 -13.72 20.95
N ASP A 127 -0.91 -14.78 21.64
CA ASP A 127 -0.65 -14.97 23.08
C ASP A 127 -1.11 -13.72 23.87
N THR A 128 -0.20 -13.00 24.52
CA THR A 128 -0.48 -11.74 25.26
C THR A 128 -0.36 -10.48 24.43
N LEU A 129 0.03 -10.59 23.16
CA LEU A 129 0.14 -9.45 22.24
C LEU A 129 -1.22 -9.12 21.62
N LEU A 130 -1.55 -7.84 21.60
CA LEU A 130 -2.69 -7.29 20.85
C LEU A 130 -2.16 -6.23 19.89
N THR A 131 -2.44 -6.40 18.60
CA THR A 131 -1.99 -5.48 17.54
C THR A 131 -3.23 -4.95 16.82
N PRO A 132 -3.61 -3.68 17.02
CA PRO A 132 -4.65 -3.04 16.23
C PRO A 132 -4.19 -2.88 14.78
N MET A 133 -5.08 -3.13 13.84
CA MET A 133 -4.83 -3.07 12.40
C MET A 133 -6.02 -2.41 11.71
N SER A 134 -5.80 -1.87 10.51
CA SER A 134 -6.87 -1.42 9.63
C SER A 134 -6.65 -1.89 8.20
N ILE A 135 -7.75 -2.18 7.51
CA ILE A 135 -7.78 -2.49 6.09
C ILE A 135 -8.69 -1.47 5.43
N ASP A 136 -8.20 -0.81 4.40
CA ASP A 136 -9.00 0.02 3.52
C ASP A 136 -9.47 -0.81 2.33
N VAL A 137 -10.77 -0.84 2.13
CA VAL A 137 -11.44 -1.66 1.11
C VAL A 137 -12.20 -0.75 0.16
N SER A 138 -11.82 -0.73 -1.10
CA SER A 138 -12.49 0.00 -2.19
C SER A 138 -13.09 -0.97 -3.21
N THR A 139 -13.69 -0.44 -4.27
CA THR A 139 -14.16 -1.20 -5.44
C THR A 139 -14.19 -0.33 -6.69
N GLY A 140 -14.24 -0.96 -7.85
CA GLY A 140 -14.40 -0.29 -9.13
C GLY A 140 -13.13 0.33 -9.69
N ASP A 141 -12.01 0.20 -9.01
CA ASP A 141 -10.73 0.81 -9.41
C ASP A 141 -10.32 0.38 -10.84
N ALA A 142 -9.79 1.32 -11.61
CA ALA A 142 -9.23 1.06 -12.93
C ALA A 142 -7.85 0.38 -12.79
N ILE A 143 -7.76 -0.89 -13.17
CA ILE A 143 -6.51 -1.65 -13.18
C ILE A 143 -6.11 -1.94 -14.64
N THR A 144 -5.04 -1.34 -15.12
CA THR A 144 -4.63 -1.38 -16.52
C THR A 144 -3.30 -2.10 -16.71
N PRO A 145 -3.20 -3.13 -17.55
CA PRO A 145 -4.33 -3.74 -18.30
C PRO A 145 -5.21 -4.63 -17.43
N HIS A 146 -4.67 -5.24 -16.37
CA HIS A 146 -5.39 -6.11 -15.42
C HIS A 146 -4.53 -6.36 -14.18
N ALA A 147 -5.18 -6.84 -13.11
CA ALA A 147 -4.49 -7.32 -11.92
C ALA A 147 -3.60 -8.53 -12.23
N VAL A 148 -2.52 -8.68 -11.48
CA VAL A 148 -1.54 -9.79 -11.63
C VAL A 148 -1.54 -10.67 -10.39
N GLN A 149 -1.18 -11.93 -10.54
CA GLN A 149 -0.83 -12.78 -9.41
C GLN A 149 0.57 -12.41 -8.94
N TYR A 150 0.69 -12.05 -7.66
CA TYR A 150 1.95 -11.66 -7.04
C TYR A 150 2.29 -12.65 -5.92
N SER A 151 3.54 -13.10 -5.91
CA SER A 151 4.07 -14.01 -4.89
C SER A 151 4.70 -13.18 -3.77
N PHE A 152 4.12 -13.27 -2.58
CA PHE A 152 4.59 -12.59 -1.38
C PHE A 152 5.45 -13.55 -0.54
N SER A 153 6.67 -13.16 -0.19
CA SER A 153 7.51 -13.94 0.73
C SER A 153 7.11 -13.71 2.18
N GLU A 154 7.26 -14.73 3.02
CA GLU A 154 7.01 -14.60 4.46
C GLU A 154 8.18 -13.86 5.17
N ILE A 155 7.85 -13.04 6.17
CA ILE A 155 8.82 -12.18 6.88
C ILE A 155 9.89 -12.98 7.63
N PHE A 156 9.53 -14.16 8.15
CA PHE A 156 10.44 -15.00 8.95
C PHE A 156 10.98 -16.23 8.22
N ASP A 157 10.55 -16.44 6.96
CA ASP A 157 10.91 -17.62 6.18
C ASP A 157 10.87 -17.29 4.68
N ASP A 158 11.99 -16.84 4.15
CA ASP A 158 12.10 -16.41 2.74
C ASP A 158 11.85 -17.57 1.74
N GLU A 159 11.87 -18.83 2.18
CA GLU A 159 11.56 -19.98 1.35
C GLU A 159 10.05 -20.21 1.22
N LYS A 160 9.25 -19.59 2.11
CA LYS A 160 7.79 -19.65 2.05
C LYS A 160 7.22 -18.44 1.36
N SER A 161 6.22 -18.70 0.53
CA SER A 161 5.47 -17.66 -0.17
C SER A 161 3.99 -18.01 -0.27
N TYR A 162 3.18 -17.01 -0.52
CA TYR A 162 1.76 -17.12 -0.81
C TYR A 162 1.39 -16.19 -1.95
N GLU A 163 0.41 -16.57 -2.75
CA GLU A 163 0.01 -15.82 -3.94
C GLU A 163 -1.34 -15.16 -3.74
N LEU A 164 -1.41 -13.88 -4.09
CA LEU A 164 -2.64 -13.08 -4.12
C LEU A 164 -2.70 -12.22 -5.37
N TRP A 165 -3.89 -11.83 -5.76
CA TRP A 165 -4.07 -10.81 -6.77
C TRP A 165 -3.60 -9.46 -6.25
N ALA A 166 -2.87 -8.73 -7.08
CA ALA A 166 -2.35 -7.41 -6.79
C ALA A 166 -2.43 -6.52 -8.03
N TYR A 167 -2.33 -5.23 -7.83
CA TYR A 167 -2.10 -4.33 -8.96
C TYR A 167 -0.80 -4.66 -9.66
N ASN A 168 -0.77 -4.49 -10.98
CA ASN A 168 0.50 -4.40 -11.70
C ASN A 168 1.22 -3.09 -11.30
N ILE A 169 2.51 -3.04 -11.56
CA ILE A 169 3.36 -1.93 -11.14
C ILE A 169 2.94 -0.61 -11.80
N GLU A 170 2.51 -0.65 -13.06
CA GLU A 170 2.10 0.52 -13.83
C GLU A 170 0.85 1.16 -13.23
N THR A 171 -0.12 0.38 -12.78
CA THR A 171 -1.32 0.90 -12.09
C THR A 171 -0.96 1.50 -10.73
N VAL A 172 -0.06 0.85 -9.95
CA VAL A 172 0.43 1.42 -8.68
C VAL A 172 1.08 2.78 -8.91
N MET A 173 1.98 2.87 -9.90
CA MET A 173 2.66 4.11 -10.24
C MET A 173 1.67 5.17 -10.74
N ALA A 174 0.69 4.78 -11.55
CA ALA A 174 -0.34 5.68 -12.08
C ALA A 174 -1.17 6.32 -10.98
N GLU A 175 -1.62 5.58 -9.96
CA GLU A 175 -2.33 6.14 -8.80
C GLU A 175 -1.47 7.16 -8.03
N LYS A 176 -0.16 6.89 -7.89
CA LYS A 176 0.76 7.82 -7.21
C LYS A 176 0.96 9.10 -8.00
N VAL A 177 1.23 8.98 -9.29
CA VAL A 177 1.47 10.13 -10.17
C VAL A 177 0.19 10.94 -10.37
N GLU A 178 -0.98 10.30 -10.56
CA GLU A 178 -2.26 11.00 -10.59
C GLU A 178 -2.47 11.84 -9.33
N THR A 179 -2.25 11.25 -8.15
CA THR A 179 -2.40 11.96 -6.87
C THR A 179 -1.42 13.14 -6.76
N ILE A 180 -0.18 12.99 -7.23
CA ILE A 180 0.80 14.08 -7.26
C ILE A 180 0.31 15.22 -8.15
N LEU A 181 -0.08 14.91 -9.37
CA LEU A 181 -0.53 15.92 -10.35
C LEU A 181 -1.82 16.62 -9.91
N ARG A 182 -2.84 15.84 -9.51
CA ARG A 182 -4.13 16.39 -9.09
C ARG A 182 -4.03 17.29 -7.86
N ARG A 183 -3.20 16.95 -6.89
CA ARG A 183 -3.01 17.74 -5.67
C ARG A 183 -2.07 18.92 -5.89
N GLY A 184 -1.15 18.82 -6.82
CA GLY A 184 -0.19 19.87 -7.12
C GLY A 184 0.51 20.37 -5.85
N VAL A 185 0.56 21.68 -5.65
CA VAL A 185 1.17 22.33 -4.48
C VAL A 185 0.44 22.05 -3.16
N PHE A 186 -0.81 21.59 -3.20
CA PHE A 186 -1.58 21.18 -2.01
C PHE A 186 -1.34 19.73 -1.60
N ASN A 187 -0.36 19.06 -2.19
CA ASN A 187 -0.05 17.68 -1.84
C ASN A 187 0.60 17.62 -0.44
N THR A 188 -0.04 16.86 0.46
CA THR A 188 0.45 16.60 1.82
C THR A 188 1.01 15.19 1.99
N ARG A 189 1.26 14.48 0.88
CA ARG A 189 1.62 13.05 0.85
C ARG A 189 3.02 12.83 0.25
N PRO A 190 4.12 13.09 0.97
CA PRO A 190 5.48 12.89 0.46
C PRO A 190 5.76 11.43 0.08
N ARG A 191 4.99 10.49 0.64
CA ARG A 191 5.09 9.06 0.29
C ARG A 191 4.78 8.78 -1.17
N ASP A 192 3.86 9.53 -1.79
CA ASP A 192 3.50 9.29 -3.19
C ASP A 192 4.67 9.66 -4.12
N PHE A 193 5.40 10.73 -3.82
CA PHE A 193 6.65 11.08 -4.50
C PHE A 193 7.74 10.02 -4.29
N TYR A 194 7.89 9.55 -3.06
CA TYR A 194 8.85 8.47 -2.77
C TYR A 194 8.49 7.17 -3.50
N ASP A 195 7.21 6.77 -3.45
CA ASP A 195 6.74 5.55 -4.10
C ASP A 195 6.96 5.61 -5.63
N ALA A 196 6.67 6.76 -6.27
CA ALA A 196 6.97 6.98 -7.68
C ALA A 196 8.47 6.88 -7.97
N TYR A 197 9.31 7.50 -7.13
CA TYR A 197 10.77 7.46 -7.25
C TYR A 197 11.32 6.04 -7.13
N ILE A 198 11.01 5.33 -6.06
CA ILE A 198 11.61 4.02 -5.77
C ILE A 198 11.17 2.97 -6.80
N LEU A 199 9.90 2.99 -7.22
CA LEU A 199 9.40 2.07 -8.24
C LEU A 199 10.05 2.34 -9.58
N THR A 200 10.16 3.60 -10.01
CA THR A 200 10.78 3.96 -11.29
C THR A 200 12.27 3.64 -11.35
N THR A 201 13.00 3.81 -10.23
CA THR A 201 14.44 3.62 -10.19
C THR A 201 14.88 2.19 -9.95
N THR A 202 14.02 1.35 -9.36
CA THR A 202 14.40 -0.02 -8.97
C THR A 202 13.66 -1.11 -9.73
N GLN A 203 12.55 -0.79 -10.39
CA GLN A 203 11.72 -1.78 -11.06
C GLN A 203 11.68 -1.57 -12.58
N LYS A 204 11.44 -2.67 -13.30
CA LYS A 204 11.13 -2.61 -14.73
C LYS A 204 9.64 -2.46 -14.91
N PHE A 205 9.22 -1.57 -15.77
CA PHE A 205 7.82 -1.33 -16.13
C PHE A 205 7.71 -0.91 -17.59
N ASP A 206 6.53 -1.03 -18.18
CA ASP A 206 6.24 -0.60 -19.54
C ASP A 206 5.69 0.84 -19.52
N LYS A 207 6.41 1.78 -20.16
CA LYS A 207 6.00 3.19 -20.21
C LYS A 207 4.66 3.41 -20.93
N ALA A 208 4.37 2.62 -21.98
CA ALA A 208 3.11 2.76 -22.70
C ALA A 208 1.94 2.29 -21.83
N VAL A 209 2.10 1.14 -21.15
CA VAL A 209 1.11 0.63 -20.18
C VAL A 209 0.94 1.61 -19.02
N PHE A 210 2.03 2.21 -18.52
CA PHE A 210 1.93 3.25 -17.49
C PHE A 210 1.12 4.46 -17.96
N ALA A 211 1.35 4.97 -19.17
CA ALA A 211 0.60 6.10 -19.72
C ALA A 211 -0.91 5.77 -19.87
N GLU A 212 -1.23 4.55 -20.33
CA GLU A 212 -2.61 4.06 -20.38
C GLU A 212 -3.23 3.95 -18.99
N ALA A 213 -2.49 3.43 -18.01
CA ALA A 213 -2.93 3.31 -16.62
C ALA A 213 -3.18 4.68 -15.99
N LEU A 214 -2.30 5.67 -16.21
CA LEU A 214 -2.47 7.03 -15.72
C LEU A 214 -3.73 7.68 -16.30
N SER A 215 -3.94 7.55 -17.61
CA SER A 215 -5.16 8.04 -18.28
C SER A 215 -6.42 7.37 -17.74
N ALA A 216 -6.40 6.05 -17.58
CA ALA A 216 -7.53 5.28 -17.04
C ALA A 216 -7.84 5.66 -15.58
N THR A 217 -6.81 5.81 -14.75
CA THR A 217 -6.94 6.26 -13.35
C THR A 217 -7.54 7.66 -13.26
N ALA A 218 -7.02 8.62 -14.03
CA ALA A 218 -7.53 9.99 -14.06
C ALA A 218 -8.98 10.06 -14.53
N LYS A 219 -9.32 9.29 -15.56
CA LYS A 219 -10.70 9.18 -16.06
C LYS A 219 -11.64 8.57 -15.02
N HIS A 220 -11.21 7.49 -14.38
CA HIS A 220 -11.98 6.82 -13.33
C HIS A 220 -12.27 7.76 -12.15
N LEU A 221 -11.27 8.52 -11.70
CA LEU A 221 -11.39 9.47 -10.60
C LEU A 221 -12.05 10.81 -11.01
N GLY A 222 -12.40 11.00 -12.29
CA GLY A 222 -12.98 12.25 -12.79
C GLY A 222 -12.01 13.44 -12.72
N THR A 223 -10.71 13.20 -12.75
CA THR A 223 -9.65 14.23 -12.56
C THR A 223 -8.89 14.55 -13.84
N ALA A 224 -9.24 13.92 -14.97
CA ALA A 224 -8.54 14.08 -16.24
C ALA A 224 -8.42 15.54 -16.70
N GLU A 225 -9.47 16.35 -16.49
CA GLU A 225 -9.45 17.79 -16.84
C GLU A 225 -8.57 18.63 -15.91
N GLN A 226 -8.35 18.16 -14.67
CA GLN A 226 -7.55 18.87 -13.67
C GLN A 226 -6.04 18.72 -13.90
N ILE A 227 -5.63 17.70 -14.64
CA ILE A 227 -4.23 17.37 -14.90
C ILE A 227 -3.82 17.58 -16.36
N THR A 228 -4.46 18.50 -17.06
CA THR A 228 -4.15 18.78 -18.48
C THR A 228 -2.88 19.62 -18.67
N ASP A 229 -2.62 20.56 -17.76
CA ASP A 229 -1.39 21.37 -17.78
C ASP A 229 -0.28 20.73 -16.92
N VAL A 230 0.20 19.55 -17.32
CA VAL A 230 1.27 18.85 -16.61
C VAL A 230 2.53 19.71 -16.44
N PRO A 231 3.04 20.42 -17.47
CA PRO A 231 4.22 21.26 -17.30
C PRO A 231 4.05 22.36 -16.25
N GLY A 232 2.91 23.07 -16.26
CA GLY A 232 2.61 24.11 -15.26
C GLY A 232 2.45 23.54 -13.87
N ILE A 233 1.79 22.40 -13.71
CA ILE A 233 1.66 21.70 -12.41
C ILE A 233 3.04 21.33 -11.85
N LEU A 234 3.89 20.72 -12.67
CA LEU A 234 5.24 20.30 -12.24
C LEU A 234 6.12 21.51 -11.90
N HIS A 235 6.05 22.60 -12.69
CA HIS A 235 6.76 23.83 -12.37
C HIS A 235 6.35 24.38 -11.00
N ASN A 236 5.04 24.46 -10.72
CA ASN A 236 4.55 24.94 -9.44
C ASN A 236 4.95 24.02 -8.26
N ILE A 237 4.97 22.71 -8.45
CA ILE A 237 5.46 21.75 -7.45
C ILE A 237 6.95 22.00 -7.19
N GLU A 238 7.76 22.10 -8.23
CA GLU A 238 9.22 22.30 -8.13
C GLU A 238 9.59 23.56 -7.37
N GLU A 239 8.87 24.66 -7.61
CA GLU A 239 9.10 25.96 -6.98
C GLU A 239 8.49 26.09 -5.56
N SER A 240 7.70 25.11 -5.11
CA SER A 240 7.02 25.19 -3.81
C SER A 240 7.96 24.97 -2.63
N PRO A 241 8.20 26.00 -1.79
CA PRO A 241 8.99 25.85 -0.58
C PRO A 241 8.32 24.95 0.47
N GLU A 242 6.98 24.89 0.49
CA GLU A 242 6.22 24.06 1.41
C GLU A 242 6.41 22.59 1.10
N LEU A 243 6.34 22.18 -0.18
CA LEU A 243 6.58 20.82 -0.61
C LEU A 243 8.03 20.40 -0.38
N ARG A 244 8.98 21.28 -0.63
CA ARG A 244 10.40 21.06 -0.33
C ARG A 244 10.61 20.84 1.17
N ALA A 245 10.05 21.67 2.02
CA ALA A 245 10.14 21.52 3.47
C ALA A 245 9.46 20.22 3.95
N MET A 246 8.33 19.85 3.34
CA MET A 246 7.65 18.59 3.63
C MET A 246 8.52 17.38 3.24
N TRP A 247 9.17 17.42 2.07
CA TRP A 247 10.12 16.39 1.65
C TRP A 247 11.31 16.27 2.59
N ASP A 248 11.91 17.39 2.99
CA ASP A 248 13.02 17.42 3.94
C ASP A 248 12.65 16.84 5.31
N LYS A 249 11.41 17.04 5.75
CA LYS A 249 10.89 16.40 6.96
C LYS A 249 10.75 14.90 6.77
N TYR A 250 10.22 14.45 5.62
CA TYR A 250 10.04 13.04 5.29
C TYR A 250 11.36 12.29 5.25
N ARG A 251 12.37 12.80 4.52
CA ARG A 251 13.70 12.17 4.42
C ARG A 251 14.46 12.11 5.75
N LYS A 252 14.21 13.04 6.67
CA LYS A 252 14.76 12.99 8.04
C LYS A 252 14.09 11.92 8.90
N GLN A 253 12.83 11.61 8.64
CA GLN A 253 12.05 10.62 9.38
C GLN A 253 12.34 9.18 8.92
N PHE A 254 12.65 9.01 7.63
CA PHE A 254 12.80 7.68 7.02
C PHE A 254 14.20 7.50 6.43
N ALA A 255 15.00 6.60 7.04
CA ALA A 255 16.38 6.35 6.64
C ALA A 255 16.51 5.97 5.16
N TYR A 256 15.55 5.23 4.61
CA TYR A 256 15.53 4.84 3.21
C TYR A 256 15.37 5.99 2.21
N ALA A 257 14.91 7.15 2.67
CA ALA A 257 14.74 8.35 1.84
C ALA A 257 15.84 9.40 2.09
N GLN A 258 16.75 9.17 3.05
CA GLN A 258 17.68 10.17 3.56
C GLN A 258 18.54 10.81 2.48
N ASP A 259 19.02 10.02 1.53
CA ASP A 259 19.96 10.47 0.48
C ASP A 259 19.26 10.93 -0.81
N ILE A 260 17.93 10.93 -0.83
CA ILE A 260 17.14 11.32 -2.01
C ILE A 260 16.81 12.80 -1.92
N THR A 261 17.23 13.59 -2.92
CA THR A 261 16.94 15.03 -2.95
C THR A 261 15.53 15.33 -3.46
N TYR A 262 15.05 16.54 -3.23
CA TYR A 262 13.76 16.99 -3.75
C TYR A 262 13.74 17.01 -5.27
N GLU A 263 14.83 17.45 -5.89
CA GLU A 263 15.01 17.51 -7.33
C GLU A 263 14.89 16.11 -7.95
N GLN A 264 15.50 15.10 -7.35
CA GLN A 264 15.45 13.72 -7.86
C GLN A 264 14.03 13.17 -7.91
N ILE A 265 13.19 13.45 -6.90
CA ILE A 265 11.80 12.96 -6.93
C ILE A 265 10.95 13.70 -7.96
N ILE A 266 11.22 14.99 -8.20
CA ILE A 266 10.52 15.77 -9.24
C ILE A 266 10.95 15.31 -10.63
N ASP A 267 12.24 15.09 -10.85
CA ASP A 267 12.77 14.63 -12.14
C ASP A 267 12.21 13.26 -12.54
N VAL A 268 12.01 12.38 -11.57
CA VAL A 268 11.36 11.09 -11.83
C VAL A 268 9.91 11.31 -12.29
N VAL A 269 9.14 12.13 -11.60
CA VAL A 269 7.76 12.41 -12.04
C VAL A 269 7.75 13.05 -13.42
N ARG A 270 8.65 14.02 -13.69
CA ARG A 270 8.80 14.64 -15.02
C ARG A 270 9.09 13.60 -16.11
N THR A 271 9.98 12.65 -15.83
CA THR A 271 10.35 11.58 -16.79
C THR A 271 9.21 10.60 -17.08
N LEU A 272 8.32 10.42 -16.13
CA LEU A 272 7.16 9.54 -16.25
C LEU A 272 6.04 10.15 -17.11
N VAL A 273 5.86 11.47 -17.06
CA VAL A 273 4.73 12.15 -17.69
C VAL A 273 5.11 13.03 -18.91
N GLY A 274 6.40 13.15 -19.21
CA GLY A 274 6.96 13.81 -20.39
C GLY A 274 7.33 12.76 -21.43
#